data_ffc005d430b4596d266c704c188c547d
#
_entry.id   ffc005d430b4596d266c704c188c547d
#
_cell.length_a   1.000
_cell.length_b   1.000
_cell.length_c   1.000
_cell.angle_alpha   90.00
_cell.angle_beta   90.00
_cell.angle_gamma   90.00
#
_symmetry.space_group_name_H-M   'P 1'
#
loop_
_entity.id
_entity.type
_entity.pdbx_description
1 polymer ?
#
loop_
_entity_poly.entity_id
_entity_poly.type
_entity_poly.pdbx_seq_one_letter_code
_entity_poly.pdbx_strand_id
1 'polypeptide(L)'
;MKYTVTIAMPIYNVAPYVEKSLLSALNQTFVDIEYLLVDDKGTDESMDIVHRIISMHPRGKNVRIIDQKYNQGTAAARNVMVANATGEYLFIMDSDDVISPDCID
;
A
#
# COMPACT_ATOMS: atom_id res chain seq x y z
N MET A 1 -8.73 14.77 -6.47
CA MET A 1 -8.50 14.15 -7.76
C MET A 1 -8.73 12.65 -7.67
N LYS A 2 -9.41 12.08 -8.63
CA LYS A 2 -9.72 10.65 -8.62
C LYS A 2 -8.71 9.87 -9.45
N TYR A 3 -8.40 8.67 -8.99
CA TYR A 3 -7.61 7.69 -9.74
C TYR A 3 -8.52 6.61 -10.29
N THR A 4 -8.05 5.88 -11.31
CA THR A 4 -8.81 4.74 -11.82
C THR A 4 -8.76 3.58 -10.85
N VAL A 5 -7.59 3.32 -10.27
CA VAL A 5 -7.40 2.18 -9.37
C VAL A 5 -6.74 2.65 -8.08
N THR A 6 -7.21 2.12 -6.95
CA THR A 6 -6.50 2.21 -5.68
C THR A 6 -5.95 0.83 -5.34
N ILE A 7 -4.63 0.72 -5.18
CA ILE A 7 -4.01 -0.46 -4.57
C ILE A 7 -3.84 -0.14 -3.08
N ALA A 8 -4.49 -0.93 -2.24
CA ALA A 8 -4.46 -0.72 -0.79
C ALA A 8 -3.74 -1.86 -0.11
N MET A 9 -2.85 -1.53 0.82
CA MET A 9 -2.00 -2.51 1.52
C MET A 9 -1.97 -2.23 3.01
N PRO A 10 -2.30 -3.22 3.85
CA PRO A 10 -2.09 -3.08 5.30
C PRO A 10 -0.63 -3.34 5.63
N ILE A 11 -0.05 -2.54 6.52
CA ILE A 11 1.35 -2.70 6.93
C ILE A 11 1.39 -3.06 8.41
N TYR A 12 1.73 -4.31 8.71
CA TYR A 12 1.85 -4.78 10.08
C TYR A 12 2.87 -5.93 10.16
N ASN A 13 4.05 -5.63 10.69
CA ASN A 13 5.11 -6.62 10.93
C ASN A 13 5.44 -7.45 9.69
N VAL A 14 5.67 -6.75 8.56
CA VAL A 14 5.99 -7.38 7.27
C VAL A 14 7.37 -6.99 6.76
N ALA A 15 8.28 -6.58 7.65
CA ALA A 15 9.60 -6.11 7.26
C ALA A 15 10.33 -7.05 6.29
N PRO A 16 10.31 -8.39 6.47
CA PRO A 16 11.01 -9.29 5.53
C PRO A 16 10.42 -9.30 4.13
N TYR A 17 9.19 -8.81 3.95
CA TYR A 17 8.45 -8.97 2.69
C TYR A 17 8.07 -7.65 2.04
N VAL A 18 7.96 -6.56 2.81
CA VAL A 18 7.30 -5.34 2.35
C VAL A 18 8.05 -4.67 1.20
N GLU A 19 9.37 -4.78 1.14
CA GLU A 19 10.14 -4.17 0.06
C GLU A 19 9.73 -4.72 -1.29
N LYS A 20 9.76 -6.04 -1.45
CA LYS A 20 9.38 -6.68 -2.71
C LYS A 20 7.91 -6.45 -3.02
N SER A 21 7.06 -6.54 -2.01
CA SER A 21 5.63 -6.37 -2.18
C SER A 21 5.30 -4.95 -2.66
N LEU A 22 5.80 -3.94 -1.97
CA LEU A 22 5.54 -2.54 -2.33
C LEU A 22 6.13 -2.19 -3.69
N LEU A 23 7.35 -2.65 -3.99
CA LEU A 23 7.96 -2.38 -5.29
C LEU A 23 7.16 -3.02 -6.41
N SER A 24 6.61 -4.22 -6.22
CA SER A 24 5.78 -4.85 -7.25
C SER A 24 4.52 -4.04 -7.52
N ALA A 25 3.96 -3.41 -6.49
CA ALA A 25 2.80 -2.54 -6.65
C ALA A 25 3.18 -1.23 -7.36
N LEU A 26 4.29 -0.61 -6.96
CA LEU A 26 4.73 0.65 -7.54
C LEU A 26 5.19 0.52 -9.00
N ASN A 27 5.64 -0.67 -9.38
CA ASN A 27 6.18 -0.93 -10.72
C ASN A 27 5.14 -1.49 -11.69
N GLN A 28 3.85 -1.29 -11.42
CA GLN A 28 2.81 -1.71 -12.35
C GLN A 28 2.91 -0.95 -13.68
N THR A 29 2.61 -1.63 -14.78
CA THR A 29 2.61 -1.00 -16.11
C THR A 29 1.47 0.00 -16.24
N PHE A 30 0.32 -0.25 -15.59
CA PHE A 30 -0.77 0.70 -15.53
C PHE A 30 -0.35 1.87 -14.63
N VAL A 31 -0.61 3.11 -15.03
CA VAL A 31 -0.03 4.27 -14.33
C VAL A 31 -1.01 5.08 -13.48
N ASP A 32 -2.31 5.00 -13.75
CA ASP A 32 -3.30 5.81 -13.04
C ASP A 32 -3.73 5.13 -11.74
N ILE A 33 -2.79 5.01 -10.81
CA ILE A 33 -2.94 4.26 -9.57
C ILE A 33 -2.63 5.16 -8.38
N GLU A 34 -3.52 5.13 -7.39
CA GLU A 34 -3.27 5.60 -6.03
C GLU A 34 -2.82 4.42 -5.19
N TYR A 35 -1.79 4.62 -4.37
CA TYR A 35 -1.32 3.61 -3.43
C TYR A 35 -1.71 4.04 -2.02
N LEU A 36 -2.55 3.24 -1.37
CA LEU A 36 -3.08 3.56 -0.05
C LEU A 36 -2.54 2.56 0.96
N LEU A 37 -1.62 3.01 1.79
CA LEU A 37 -1.00 2.16 2.80
C LEU A 37 -1.61 2.47 4.16
N VAL A 38 -1.97 1.43 4.91
CA VAL A 38 -2.50 1.59 6.26
C VAL A 38 -1.47 1.06 7.24
N ASP A 39 -0.90 1.97 8.03
CA ASP A 39 0.05 1.62 9.08
C ASP A 39 -0.72 1.15 10.31
N ASP A 40 -0.73 -0.16 10.54
CA ASP A 40 -1.47 -0.78 11.64
C ASP A 40 -0.60 -0.96 12.89
N LYS A 41 0.40 -0.09 13.05
CA LYS A 41 1.24 0.01 14.27
C LYS A 41 1.92 -1.29 14.63
N GLY A 42 2.70 -1.83 13.71
CA GLY A 42 3.55 -2.96 13.99
C GLY A 42 4.73 -2.58 14.88
N THR A 43 5.46 -3.58 15.32
CA THR A 43 6.60 -3.40 16.22
C THR A 43 7.94 -3.57 15.51
N ASP A 44 7.94 -3.88 14.21
CA ASP A 44 9.17 -4.03 13.44
C ASP A 44 9.47 -2.78 12.60
N GLU A 45 10.43 -2.88 11.69
CA GLU A 45 10.91 -1.77 10.86
C GLU A 45 10.15 -1.63 9.54
N SER A 46 8.96 -2.24 9.41
CA SER A 46 8.19 -2.21 8.16
C SER A 46 8.01 -0.80 7.63
N MET A 47 7.59 0.14 8.49
CA MET A 47 7.33 1.50 8.05
C MET A 47 8.60 2.26 7.69
N ASP A 48 9.72 1.95 8.32
CA ASP A 48 11.01 2.54 7.94
C ASP A 48 11.37 2.15 6.51
N ILE A 49 11.17 0.89 6.16
CA ILE A 49 11.40 0.39 4.80
C ILE A 49 10.46 1.08 3.82
N VAL A 50 9.18 1.19 4.17
CA VAL A 50 8.18 1.86 3.34
C VAL A 50 8.58 3.31 3.06
N HIS A 51 8.95 4.07 4.07
CA HIS A 51 9.35 5.47 3.89
C HIS A 51 10.57 5.60 3.01
N ARG A 52 11.54 4.71 3.15
CA ARG A 52 12.73 4.70 2.30
C ARG A 52 12.35 4.50 0.83
N ILE A 53 11.48 3.53 0.55
CA ILE A 53 11.06 3.23 -0.81
C ILE A 53 10.30 4.40 -1.43
N ILE A 54 9.37 4.99 -0.67
CA ILE A 54 8.57 6.11 -1.15
C ILE A 54 9.46 7.30 -1.52
N SER A 55 10.49 7.55 -0.72
CA SER A 55 11.40 8.68 -0.98
C SER A 55 12.25 8.48 -2.24
N MET A 56 12.42 7.25 -2.70
CA MET A 56 13.30 6.91 -3.81
C MET A 56 12.56 6.61 -5.11
N HIS A 57 11.29 6.23 -5.05
CA HIS A 57 10.55 5.78 -6.23
C HIS A 57 9.84 6.94 -6.92
N PRO A 58 9.83 7.00 -8.27
CA PRO A 58 9.12 8.08 -8.99
C PRO A 58 7.63 8.15 -8.66
N ARG A 59 6.99 7.03 -8.33
CA ARG A 59 5.57 6.98 -7.98
C ARG A 59 5.32 7.14 -6.49
N GLY A 60 6.35 7.38 -5.68
CA GLY A 60 6.18 7.61 -4.25
C GLY A 60 5.23 8.77 -3.95
N LYS A 61 5.16 9.76 -4.83
CA LYS A 61 4.24 10.90 -4.69
C LYS A 61 2.77 10.52 -4.76
N ASN A 62 2.45 9.33 -5.30
CA ASN A 62 1.08 8.84 -5.39
C ASN A 62 0.70 7.96 -4.19
N VAL A 63 1.58 7.83 -3.23
CA VAL A 63 1.34 7.02 -2.03
C VAL A 63 0.76 7.89 -0.93
N ARG A 64 -0.35 7.42 -0.36
CA ARG A 64 -0.94 8.00 0.85
C ARG A 64 -0.81 6.99 1.98
N ILE A 65 -0.44 7.45 3.16
CA ILE A 65 -0.32 6.60 4.33
C ILE A 65 -1.38 7.03 5.34
N ILE A 66 -2.20 6.07 5.79
CA ILE A 66 -3.13 6.29 6.88
C ILE A 66 -2.54 5.66 8.13
N ASP A 67 -2.38 6.45 9.15
CA ASP A 67 -1.71 6.08 10.37
C ASP A 67 -2.75 5.75 11.44
N GLN A 68 -2.89 4.46 11.78
CA GLN A 68 -3.75 4.06 12.87
C GLN A 68 -3.14 4.47 14.20
N LYS A 69 -3.96 4.84 15.17
CA LYS A 69 -3.45 5.23 16.50
C LYS A 69 -2.89 4.04 17.26
N TYR A 70 -3.42 2.85 17.00
CA TYR A 70 -2.98 1.62 17.64
C TYR A 70 -3.37 0.46 16.73
N ASN A 71 -2.82 -0.72 16.99
CA ASN A 71 -3.16 -1.90 16.20
C ASN A 71 -4.64 -2.25 16.40
N GLN A 72 -5.39 -2.24 15.30
CA GLN A 72 -6.82 -2.53 15.30
C GLN A 72 -7.15 -3.83 14.55
N GLY A 73 -6.14 -4.46 13.95
CA GLY A 73 -6.31 -5.70 13.23
C GLY A 73 -6.68 -5.53 11.76
N THR A 74 -6.66 -6.64 11.04
CA THR A 74 -6.82 -6.67 9.59
C THR A 74 -8.20 -6.18 9.13
N ALA A 75 -9.26 -6.55 9.87
CA ALA A 75 -10.62 -6.14 9.51
C ALA A 75 -10.79 -4.62 9.59
N ALA A 76 -10.24 -4.00 10.65
CA ALA A 76 -10.29 -2.55 10.80
C ALA A 76 -9.49 -1.84 9.72
N ALA A 77 -8.30 -2.37 9.38
CA ALA A 77 -7.48 -1.82 8.32
C ALA A 77 -8.22 -1.88 6.98
N ARG A 78 -8.89 -2.98 6.69
CA ARG A 78 -9.68 -3.13 5.47
C ARG A 78 -10.81 -2.11 5.39
N ASN A 79 -11.51 -1.87 6.49
CA ASN A 79 -12.58 -0.87 6.54
C ASN A 79 -12.03 0.54 6.26
N VAL A 80 -10.85 0.85 6.79
CA VAL A 80 -10.19 2.14 6.54
C VAL A 80 -9.83 2.27 5.05
N MET A 81 -9.35 1.21 4.43
CA MET A 81 -9.03 1.21 3.00
C MET A 81 -10.28 1.51 2.15
N VAL A 82 -11.38 0.81 2.44
CA VAL A 82 -12.62 1.00 1.69
C VAL A 82 -13.14 2.44 1.86
N ALA A 83 -13.06 2.99 3.07
CA ALA A 83 -13.55 4.33 3.36
C ALA A 83 -12.72 5.43 2.71
N ASN A 84 -11.44 5.18 2.42
CA ASN A 84 -10.50 6.21 1.96
C ASN A 84 -10.06 6.06 0.51
N ALA A 85 -10.37 4.95 -0.16
CA ALA A 85 -9.98 4.73 -1.55
C ALA A 85 -10.69 5.73 -2.47
N THR A 86 -9.94 6.34 -3.40
CA THR A 86 -10.48 7.28 -4.37
C THR A 86 -10.61 6.69 -5.76
N GLY A 87 -10.02 5.53 -6.02
CA GLY A 87 -10.09 4.87 -7.31
C GLY A 87 -11.46 4.31 -7.61
N GLU A 88 -11.80 4.20 -8.89
CA GLU A 88 -13.03 3.53 -9.31
C GLU A 88 -13.01 2.05 -8.94
N TYR A 89 -11.82 1.45 -8.93
CA TYR A 89 -11.60 0.06 -8.55
C TYR A 89 -10.65 0.00 -7.37
N LEU A 90 -10.95 -0.88 -6.43
CA LEU A 90 -10.10 -1.09 -5.26
C LEU A 90 -9.49 -2.49 -5.32
N PHE A 91 -8.16 -2.55 -5.31
CA PHE A 91 -7.42 -3.79 -5.24
C PHE A 91 -6.71 -3.86 -3.89
N ILE A 92 -7.15 -4.76 -3.02
CA ILE A 92 -6.51 -4.96 -1.71
C ILE A 92 -5.45 -6.03 -1.85
N MET A 93 -4.24 -5.69 -1.46
CA MET A 93 -3.06 -6.54 -1.62
C MET A 93 -2.39 -6.72 -0.27
N ASP A 94 -2.13 -7.96 0.10
CA ASP A 94 -1.37 -8.23 1.33
C ASP A 94 0.09 -7.83 1.14
N SER A 95 0.71 -7.32 2.20
CA SER A 95 2.06 -6.76 2.12
C SER A 95 3.17 -7.80 2.11
N ASP A 96 2.81 -9.07 2.06
CA ASP A 96 3.74 -10.18 1.84
C ASP A 96 3.57 -10.81 0.46
N ASP A 97 2.67 -10.28 -0.37
CA ASP A 97 2.45 -10.76 -1.74
C ASP A 97 3.24 -9.93 -2.75
N VAL A 98 3.53 -10.55 -3.89
CA VAL A 98 4.18 -9.91 -5.02
C VAL A 98 3.30 -10.12 -6.25
N ILE A 99 3.02 -9.04 -6.98
CA ILE A 99 2.17 -9.09 -8.17
C ILE A 99 3.01 -8.89 -9.43
N SER A 100 2.54 -9.44 -10.55
CA SER A 100 3.22 -9.26 -11.82
C SER A 100 3.10 -7.80 -12.29
N PRO A 101 4.03 -7.32 -13.14
CA PRO A 101 4.01 -5.91 -13.59
C PRO A 101 2.73 -5.50 -14.32
N ASP A 102 2.02 -6.44 -14.91
CA ASP A 102 0.79 -6.18 -15.67
C ASP A 102 -0.47 -6.61 -14.93
N CYS A 103 -0.40 -6.84 -13.63
CA CYS A 103 -1.52 -7.35 -12.84
C CYS A 103 -2.76 -6.44 -12.92
N ILE A 104 -2.54 -5.13 -12.91
CA ILE A 104 -3.62 -4.13 -12.90
C ILE A 104 -4.05 -3.74 -14.32
N ASP A 105 -3.26 -4.06 -15.29
CA ASP A 105 -3.46 -3.62 -16.67
C ASP A 105 -4.72 -4.17 -17.33
#